data_552200712f2fa984352cda954602e0ea
#
_entry.id   552200712f2fa984352cda954602e0ea
#
_cell.length_a   1.000
_cell.length_b   1.000
_cell.length_c   1.000
_cell.angle_alpha   90.00
_cell.angle_beta   90.00
_cell.angle_gamma   90.00
#
_symmetry.space_group_name_H-M   'P 1'
#
loop_
_entity.id
_entity.type
_entity.pdbx_description
1 polymer ?
#
loop_
_entity_poly.entity_id
_entity_poly.type
_entity_poly.pdbx_seq_one_letter_code
_entity_poly.pdbx_strand_id
1 'polypeptide(L)'
;MNRTVQFIIGVIAVVVALGAGFYGRNLYLKEVSTYQVPVPINAIPAYAILDADMFQMREMPRTMASLPYYQSTQDLEGKISTVSLPAELPVAQANAVPVTQFRLADTAYEVLSIPVEPVSAVGGQIRIGEHVNLYQVLPEKIDPENTAISANDQSIFKVELIARSVLVVDVRNAQGVAAESNQKSEDNSTFGGSPQNEQVQILTLAVEPEDVNVILTAVAASKKQGGLLWSTLALP
;
A
#
# COMPACT_ATOMS: atom_id res chain seq x y z
N MET A 1 29.92 -46.53 -57.24
CA MET A 1 29.63 -45.15 -56.80
C MET A 1 30.91 -44.36 -56.88
N ASN A 2 30.97 -43.22 -57.59
CA ASN A 2 32.18 -42.42 -57.76
C ASN A 2 32.67 -41.86 -56.43
N ARG A 3 33.99 -41.98 -56.13
CA ARG A 3 34.58 -41.44 -54.89
C ARG A 3 34.28 -39.97 -54.64
N THR A 4 34.13 -39.20 -55.72
CA THR A 4 33.77 -37.77 -55.68
C THR A 4 32.34 -37.54 -55.16
N VAL A 5 31.39 -38.42 -55.51
CA VAL A 5 29.98 -38.34 -55.02
C VAL A 5 29.89 -38.64 -53.53
N GLN A 6 30.64 -39.63 -53.04
CA GLN A 6 30.71 -39.96 -51.62
C GLN A 6 31.29 -38.82 -50.79
N PHE A 7 32.32 -38.17 -51.32
CA PHE A 7 32.95 -37.02 -50.64
C PHE A 7 31.96 -35.82 -50.55
N ILE A 8 31.23 -35.51 -51.64
CA ILE A 8 30.22 -34.42 -51.64
C ILE A 8 29.12 -34.71 -50.64
N ILE A 9 28.57 -35.95 -50.60
CA ILE A 9 27.56 -36.35 -49.65
C ILE A 9 28.07 -36.21 -48.22
N GLY A 10 29.34 -36.59 -47.96
CA GLY A 10 29.94 -36.45 -46.62
C GLY A 10 30.07 -34.99 -46.19
N VAL A 11 30.45 -34.07 -47.08
CA VAL A 11 30.55 -32.64 -46.81
C VAL A 11 29.17 -32.07 -46.52
N ILE A 12 28.16 -32.39 -47.34
CA ILE A 12 26.78 -31.94 -47.13
C ILE A 12 26.24 -32.44 -45.77
N ALA A 13 26.50 -33.70 -45.41
CA ALA A 13 26.06 -34.23 -44.10
C ALA A 13 26.69 -33.47 -42.93
N VAL A 14 27.98 -33.15 -43.01
CA VAL A 14 28.67 -32.35 -41.97
C VAL A 14 28.07 -30.93 -41.87
N VAL A 15 27.81 -30.27 -43.00
CA VAL A 15 27.18 -28.94 -42.99
C VAL A 15 25.79 -28.93 -42.38
N VAL A 16 24.98 -29.96 -42.75
CA VAL A 16 23.62 -30.12 -42.17
C VAL A 16 23.69 -30.42 -40.66
N ALA A 17 24.63 -31.27 -40.23
CA ALA A 17 24.80 -31.59 -38.82
C ALA A 17 25.24 -30.37 -38.00
N LEU A 18 26.17 -29.55 -38.51
CA LEU A 18 26.58 -28.31 -37.86
C LEU A 18 25.42 -27.28 -37.83
N GLY A 19 24.67 -27.15 -38.92
CA GLY A 19 23.50 -26.27 -38.98
C GLY A 19 22.44 -26.68 -37.99
N ALA A 20 22.10 -27.97 -37.93
CA ALA A 20 21.13 -28.51 -36.97
C ALA A 20 21.60 -28.35 -35.51
N GLY A 21 22.92 -28.57 -35.25
CA GLY A 21 23.50 -28.36 -33.92
C GLY A 21 23.45 -26.91 -33.47
N PHE A 22 23.73 -25.97 -34.36
CA PHE A 22 23.68 -24.54 -34.08
C PHE A 22 22.25 -24.05 -33.87
N TYR A 23 21.33 -24.52 -34.69
CA TYR A 23 19.91 -24.22 -34.57
C TYR A 23 19.32 -24.78 -33.27
N GLY A 24 19.61 -26.07 -32.95
CA GLY A 24 19.18 -26.70 -31.71
C GLY A 24 19.74 -26.02 -30.46
N ARG A 25 21.01 -25.62 -30.50
CA ARG A 25 21.61 -24.84 -29.42
C ARG A 25 20.91 -23.48 -29.23
N ASN A 26 20.59 -22.77 -30.29
CA ASN A 26 19.90 -21.49 -30.22
C ASN A 26 18.48 -21.62 -29.65
N LEU A 27 17.75 -22.65 -30.05
CA LEU A 27 16.45 -22.97 -29.48
C LEU A 27 16.55 -23.27 -27.98
N TYR A 28 17.47 -24.18 -27.62
CA TYR A 28 17.71 -24.53 -26.22
C TYR A 28 18.08 -23.33 -25.36
N LEU A 29 18.97 -22.44 -25.83
CA LEU A 29 19.36 -21.23 -25.10
C LEU A 29 18.19 -20.24 -24.94
N LYS A 30 17.26 -20.18 -25.88
CA LYS A 30 16.05 -19.37 -25.78
C LYS A 30 15.09 -19.94 -24.73
N GLU A 31 14.92 -21.24 -24.66
CA GLU A 31 14.02 -21.90 -23.71
C GLU A 31 14.58 -21.93 -22.29
N VAL A 32 15.90 -22.08 -22.14
CA VAL A 32 16.57 -22.16 -20.83
C VAL A 32 17.00 -20.78 -20.30
N SER A 33 16.93 -19.72 -21.14
CA SER A 33 17.27 -18.39 -20.64
C SER A 33 16.28 -17.94 -19.57
N THR A 34 16.81 -17.51 -18.44
CA THR A 34 16.06 -16.95 -17.32
C THR A 34 16.11 -15.42 -17.32
N TYR A 35 15.18 -14.81 -16.65
CA TYR A 35 15.19 -13.38 -16.31
C TYR A 35 14.80 -13.23 -14.84
N GLN A 36 15.22 -12.14 -14.22
CA GLN A 36 14.93 -11.91 -12.81
C GLN A 36 13.66 -11.10 -12.65
N VAL A 37 12.82 -11.50 -11.69
CA VAL A 37 11.60 -10.79 -11.29
C VAL A 37 11.54 -10.63 -9.78
N PRO A 38 10.97 -9.54 -9.28
CA PRO A 38 10.72 -9.39 -7.86
C PRO A 38 9.59 -10.32 -7.40
N VAL A 39 9.84 -11.05 -6.33
CA VAL A 39 8.84 -11.88 -5.65
C VAL A 39 8.81 -11.50 -4.17
N PRO A 40 7.64 -11.48 -3.51
CA PRO A 40 7.56 -11.21 -2.08
C PRO A 40 8.33 -12.26 -1.28
N ILE A 41 9.09 -11.82 -0.28
CA ILE A 41 9.80 -12.72 0.67
C ILE A 41 8.78 -13.43 1.55
N ASN A 42 7.80 -12.68 2.05
CA ASN A 42 6.67 -13.18 2.83
C ASN A 42 5.36 -12.82 2.13
N ALA A 43 4.26 -13.47 2.51
CA ALA A 43 2.95 -13.07 2.02
C ALA A 43 2.64 -11.63 2.48
N ILE A 44 2.22 -10.79 1.52
CA ILE A 44 1.84 -9.40 1.78
C ILE A 44 0.31 -9.32 1.75
N PRO A 45 -0.34 -8.74 2.76
CA PRO A 45 -1.79 -8.59 2.78
C PRO A 45 -2.27 -7.65 1.66
N ALA A 46 -3.56 -7.72 1.33
CA ALA A 46 -4.18 -6.75 0.45
C ALA A 46 -4.11 -5.34 1.06
N TYR A 47 -3.98 -4.34 0.21
CA TYR A 47 -3.97 -2.91 0.55
C TYR A 47 -2.75 -2.45 1.36
N ALA A 48 -1.69 -3.25 1.39
CA ALA A 48 -0.42 -2.85 1.99
C ALA A 48 0.39 -1.97 1.03
N ILE A 49 1.08 -0.97 1.59
CA ILE A 49 2.09 -0.21 0.87
C ILE A 49 3.31 -1.12 0.66
N LEU A 50 3.79 -1.16 -0.58
CA LEU A 50 4.90 -2.00 -0.99
C LEU A 50 6.22 -1.24 -0.82
N ASP A 51 7.16 -1.90 -0.15
CA ASP A 51 8.53 -1.41 0.03
C ASP A 51 9.51 -2.35 -0.68
N ALA A 52 10.62 -1.81 -1.17
CA ALA A 52 11.60 -2.60 -1.94
C ALA A 52 12.20 -3.76 -1.14
N ASP A 53 12.31 -3.62 0.18
CA ASP A 53 12.84 -4.65 1.09
C ASP A 53 11.91 -5.84 1.32
N MET A 54 10.62 -5.71 0.98
CA MET A 54 9.65 -6.81 1.02
C MET A 54 9.88 -7.84 -0.09
N PHE A 55 10.75 -7.54 -1.06
CA PHE A 55 10.94 -8.35 -2.27
C PHE A 55 12.36 -8.87 -2.40
N GLN A 56 12.47 -10.05 -3.01
CA GLN A 56 13.73 -10.60 -3.47
C GLN A 56 13.66 -10.88 -4.98
N MET A 57 14.81 -10.83 -5.64
CA MET A 57 14.89 -11.16 -7.07
C MET A 57 14.95 -12.67 -7.24
N ARG A 58 14.09 -13.23 -8.08
CA ARG A 58 14.05 -14.66 -8.40
C ARG A 58 14.15 -14.88 -9.90
N GLU A 59 14.87 -15.94 -10.28
CA GLU A 59 14.98 -16.34 -11.68
C GLU A 59 13.71 -17.05 -12.15
N MET A 60 13.17 -16.58 -13.27
CA MET A 60 12.01 -17.17 -13.94
C MET A 60 12.33 -17.51 -15.39
N PRO A 61 11.70 -18.56 -15.96
CA PRO A 61 11.87 -18.90 -17.37
C PRO A 61 11.47 -17.75 -18.29
N ARG A 62 12.26 -17.50 -19.32
CA ARG A 62 12.00 -16.40 -20.26
C ARG A 62 10.69 -16.54 -21.04
N THR A 63 10.12 -17.74 -21.11
CA THR A 63 8.79 -17.98 -21.67
C THR A 63 7.68 -17.23 -20.93
N MET A 64 7.91 -16.87 -19.66
CA MET A 64 6.99 -16.07 -18.85
C MET A 64 7.23 -14.55 -18.97
N ALA A 65 8.25 -14.11 -19.71
CA ALA A 65 8.58 -12.69 -19.85
C ALA A 65 7.50 -11.86 -20.59
N SER A 66 6.61 -12.53 -21.32
CA SER A 66 5.45 -11.89 -21.99
C SER A 66 4.29 -11.59 -21.04
N LEU A 67 4.31 -12.15 -19.83
CA LEU A 67 3.27 -11.89 -18.84
C LEU A 67 3.51 -10.51 -18.20
N PRO A 68 2.46 -9.77 -17.84
CA PRO A 68 2.55 -8.42 -17.30
C PRO A 68 2.96 -8.43 -15.82
N TYR A 69 4.18 -8.90 -15.54
CA TYR A 69 4.81 -8.83 -14.21
C TYR A 69 5.71 -7.62 -14.08
N TYR A 70 5.90 -7.16 -12.84
CA TYR A 70 6.94 -6.19 -12.53
C TYR A 70 8.32 -6.83 -12.71
N GLN A 71 9.28 -6.04 -13.21
CA GLN A 71 10.64 -6.53 -13.49
C GLN A 71 11.68 -5.97 -12.52
N SER A 72 11.33 -4.96 -11.75
CA SER A 72 12.22 -4.31 -10.78
C SER A 72 11.49 -4.11 -9.45
N THR A 73 12.22 -4.23 -8.34
CA THR A 73 11.73 -3.87 -7.00
C THR A 73 11.43 -2.37 -6.90
N GLN A 74 12.19 -1.53 -7.60
CA GLN A 74 11.99 -0.08 -7.65
C GLN A 74 10.65 0.30 -8.27
N ASP A 75 10.15 -0.51 -9.24
CA ASP A 75 8.84 -0.27 -9.84
C ASP A 75 7.68 -0.59 -8.89
N LEU A 76 7.93 -1.33 -7.81
CA LEU A 76 6.95 -1.70 -6.79
C LEU A 76 6.95 -0.71 -5.61
N GLU A 77 8.08 -0.05 -5.36
CA GLU A 77 8.25 0.85 -4.23
C GLU A 77 7.19 1.98 -4.23
N GLY A 78 6.54 2.18 -3.09
CA GLY A 78 5.51 3.20 -2.91
C GLY A 78 4.18 2.91 -3.61
N LYS A 79 3.99 1.71 -4.16
CA LYS A 79 2.69 1.26 -4.67
C LYS A 79 1.88 0.58 -3.58
N ILE A 80 0.60 0.42 -3.83
CA ILE A 80 -0.33 -0.30 -2.96
C ILE A 80 -0.75 -1.60 -3.62
N SER A 81 -0.75 -2.70 -2.86
CA SER A 81 -1.28 -3.98 -3.34
C SER A 81 -2.81 -3.92 -3.40
N THR A 82 -3.41 -4.33 -4.50
CA THR A 82 -4.87 -4.39 -4.65
C THR A 82 -5.46 -5.70 -4.16
N VAL A 83 -4.62 -6.71 -3.99
CA VAL A 83 -4.96 -8.05 -3.52
C VAL A 83 -3.85 -8.59 -2.62
N SER A 84 -4.12 -9.64 -1.86
CA SER A 84 -3.06 -10.35 -1.14
C SER A 84 -2.04 -10.93 -2.11
N LEU A 85 -0.76 -10.66 -1.86
CA LEU A 85 0.36 -11.14 -2.67
C LEU A 85 0.99 -12.34 -1.95
N PRO A 86 0.91 -13.54 -2.52
CA PRO A 86 1.51 -14.71 -1.92
C PRO A 86 3.05 -14.64 -1.98
N ALA A 87 3.72 -15.23 -1.00
CA ALA A 87 5.17 -15.33 -0.99
C ALA A 87 5.69 -16.10 -2.23
N GLU A 88 6.87 -15.73 -2.68
CA GLU A 88 7.61 -16.39 -3.79
C GLU A 88 6.94 -16.39 -5.15
N LEU A 89 5.83 -15.71 -5.36
CA LEU A 89 5.18 -15.55 -6.66
C LEU A 89 5.42 -14.16 -7.25
N PRO A 90 5.62 -14.05 -8.58
CA PRO A 90 5.84 -12.76 -9.22
C PRO A 90 4.58 -11.88 -9.14
N VAL A 91 4.80 -10.58 -8.94
CA VAL A 91 3.73 -9.61 -8.81
C VAL A 91 3.24 -9.15 -10.19
N ALA A 92 1.97 -9.42 -10.49
CA ALA A 92 1.35 -8.91 -11.71
C ALA A 92 1.16 -7.38 -11.62
N GLN A 93 1.29 -6.68 -12.76
CA GLN A 93 1.13 -5.21 -12.80
C GLN A 93 -0.27 -4.74 -12.38
N ALA A 94 -1.30 -5.59 -12.58
CA ALA A 94 -2.65 -5.30 -12.12
C ALA A 94 -2.84 -5.39 -10.60
N ASN A 95 -1.92 -6.08 -9.89
CA ASN A 95 -2.02 -6.35 -8.47
C ASN A 95 -1.32 -5.30 -7.59
N ALA A 96 -0.65 -4.32 -8.19
CA ALA A 96 -0.05 -3.21 -7.47
C ALA A 96 -0.21 -1.92 -8.29
N VAL A 97 -0.79 -0.89 -7.69
CA VAL A 97 -1.09 0.37 -8.35
C VAL A 97 -0.47 1.54 -7.59
N PRO A 98 -0.15 2.65 -8.26
CA PRO A 98 0.26 3.88 -7.57
C PRO A 98 -0.80 4.30 -6.54
N VAL A 99 -0.38 4.84 -5.39
CA VAL A 99 -1.29 5.32 -4.34
C VAL A 99 -2.33 6.30 -4.89
N THR A 100 -1.95 7.17 -5.82
CA THR A 100 -2.84 8.15 -6.47
C THR A 100 -3.95 7.52 -7.33
N GLN A 101 -3.74 6.28 -7.77
CA GLN A 101 -4.70 5.52 -8.59
C GLN A 101 -5.45 4.46 -7.77
N PHE A 102 -5.10 4.33 -6.50
CA PHE A 102 -5.75 3.36 -5.63
C PHE A 102 -7.24 3.66 -5.50
N ARG A 103 -8.05 2.63 -5.64
CA ARG A 103 -9.50 2.65 -5.39
C ARG A 103 -9.88 1.33 -4.74
N LEU A 104 -10.58 1.41 -3.61
CA LEU A 104 -11.11 0.23 -2.95
C LEU A 104 -12.19 -0.39 -3.84
N ALA A 105 -11.97 -1.63 -4.27
CA ALA A 105 -12.91 -2.38 -5.11
C ALA A 105 -13.72 -3.40 -4.29
N ASP A 106 -13.37 -3.63 -3.02
CA ASP A 106 -14.04 -4.60 -2.16
C ASP A 106 -15.39 -4.06 -1.70
N THR A 107 -16.45 -4.78 -2.00
CA THR A 107 -17.83 -4.46 -1.62
C THR A 107 -18.18 -4.87 -0.18
N ALA A 108 -17.28 -5.55 0.52
CA ALA A 108 -17.45 -5.90 1.94
C ALA A 108 -17.31 -4.69 2.87
N TYR A 109 -16.74 -3.58 2.38
CA TYR A 109 -16.52 -2.36 3.14
C TYR A 109 -17.35 -1.19 2.63
N GLU A 110 -17.76 -0.32 3.52
CA GLU A 110 -18.29 0.99 3.21
C GLU A 110 -17.17 2.04 3.34
N VAL A 111 -17.20 3.05 2.47
CA VAL A 111 -16.21 4.12 2.48
C VAL A 111 -16.79 5.33 3.19
N LEU A 112 -16.18 5.71 4.31
CA LEU A 112 -16.63 6.78 5.19
C LEU A 112 -15.55 7.85 5.34
N SER A 113 -15.89 9.13 5.13
CA SER A 113 -14.99 10.24 5.40
C SER A 113 -15.33 10.91 6.73
N ILE A 114 -14.33 11.06 7.59
CA ILE A 114 -14.44 11.71 8.89
C ILE A 114 -13.52 12.92 8.98
N PRO A 115 -13.97 14.03 9.61
CA PRO A 115 -13.11 15.15 9.91
C PRO A 115 -12.16 14.78 11.06
N VAL A 116 -10.92 15.16 10.96
CA VAL A 116 -9.91 15.01 12.01
C VAL A 116 -9.12 16.30 12.20
N GLU A 117 -8.56 16.47 13.39
CA GLU A 117 -7.59 17.53 13.61
C GLU A 117 -6.17 16.96 13.33
N PRO A 118 -5.24 17.78 12.82
CA PRO A 118 -3.88 17.30 12.49
C PRO A 118 -3.18 16.62 13.66
N VAL A 119 -3.36 17.13 14.87
CA VAL A 119 -2.75 16.56 16.09
C VAL A 119 -3.36 15.19 16.41
N SER A 120 -4.68 15.05 16.25
CA SER A 120 -5.39 13.79 16.54
C SER A 120 -5.22 12.73 15.43
N ALA A 121 -4.67 13.13 14.29
CA ALA A 121 -4.31 12.27 13.17
C ALA A 121 -2.80 11.93 13.16
N VAL A 122 -2.27 11.50 14.31
CA VAL A 122 -0.84 11.14 14.49
C VAL A 122 0.10 12.22 13.95
N GLY A 123 -0.23 13.51 14.21
CA GLY A 123 0.56 14.65 13.72
C GLY A 123 0.58 14.77 12.19
N GLY A 124 -0.40 14.21 11.49
CA GLY A 124 -0.50 14.24 10.03
C GLY A 124 0.37 13.19 9.33
N GLN A 125 0.85 12.18 10.05
CA GLN A 125 1.70 11.12 9.49
C GLN A 125 0.93 9.94 8.90
N ILE A 126 -0.40 9.91 9.03
CA ILE A 126 -1.23 8.84 8.49
C ILE A 126 -1.18 8.83 6.96
N ARG A 127 -0.99 7.65 6.40
CA ARG A 127 -0.90 7.42 4.95
C ARG A 127 -2.01 6.49 4.45
N ILE A 128 -2.28 6.57 3.16
CA ILE A 128 -3.17 5.62 2.48
C ILE A 128 -2.56 4.21 2.55
N GLY A 129 -3.39 3.21 2.89
CA GLY A 129 -2.96 1.82 3.08
C GLY A 129 -2.57 1.45 4.50
N GLU A 130 -2.45 2.42 5.40
CA GLU A 130 -2.23 2.14 6.81
C GLU A 130 -3.54 1.80 7.52
N HIS A 131 -3.43 1.12 8.66
CA HIS A 131 -4.55 0.82 9.51
C HIS A 131 -4.50 1.72 10.76
N VAL A 132 -5.66 2.21 11.17
CA VAL A 132 -5.78 3.08 12.34
C VAL A 132 -6.79 2.53 13.33
N ASN A 133 -6.57 2.78 14.61
CA ASN A 133 -7.57 2.62 15.66
C ASN A 133 -8.20 4.00 15.91
N LEU A 134 -9.53 4.04 16.00
CA LEU A 134 -10.29 5.25 16.26
C LEU A 134 -10.74 5.29 17.71
N TYR A 135 -10.46 6.39 18.37
CA TYR A 135 -10.89 6.68 19.74
C TYR A 135 -11.76 7.93 19.76
N GLN A 136 -12.77 7.90 20.60
CA GLN A 136 -13.56 9.07 20.96
C GLN A 136 -13.09 9.60 22.31
N VAL A 137 -12.84 10.90 22.37
CA VAL A 137 -12.49 11.61 23.60
C VAL A 137 -13.61 12.61 23.89
N LEU A 138 -14.37 12.37 24.95
CA LEU A 138 -15.48 13.24 25.36
C LEU A 138 -15.17 13.88 26.70
N PRO A 139 -15.52 15.16 26.90
CA PRO A 139 -15.48 15.77 28.23
C PRO A 139 -16.56 15.11 29.12
N GLU A 140 -16.16 14.61 30.25
CA GLU A 140 -17.08 14.07 31.25
C GLU A 140 -17.63 15.20 32.09
N LYS A 141 -18.95 15.29 32.20
CA LYS A 141 -19.59 16.23 33.12
C LYS A 141 -19.46 15.69 34.53
N ILE A 142 -18.72 16.41 35.37
CA ILE A 142 -18.65 16.11 36.79
C ILE A 142 -20.00 16.53 37.39
N ASP A 143 -20.72 15.57 37.95
CA ASP A 143 -21.94 15.87 38.74
C ASP A 143 -21.51 16.61 39.99
N PRO A 144 -21.95 17.88 40.20
CA PRO A 144 -21.48 18.69 41.34
C PRO A 144 -21.95 18.15 42.70
N GLU A 145 -22.92 17.21 42.74
CA GLU A 145 -23.42 16.65 43.98
C GLU A 145 -22.54 15.52 44.57
N ASN A 146 -21.60 14.98 43.84
CA ASN A 146 -20.87 13.79 44.28
C ASN A 146 -19.38 13.97 44.49
N THR A 147 -18.85 15.20 44.43
CA THR A 147 -17.39 15.40 44.54
C THR A 147 -17.07 16.49 45.56
N ALA A 148 -16.64 16.06 46.75
CA ALA A 148 -15.83 16.85 47.66
C ALA A 148 -14.42 17.05 47.10
N ILE A 149 -14.28 17.38 45.81
CA ILE A 149 -12.99 17.65 45.13
C ILE A 149 -12.92 19.15 44.86
N SER A 150 -11.97 19.74 45.54
CA SER A 150 -11.51 21.09 45.47
C SER A 150 -11.52 21.65 44.05
N ALA A 151 -11.95 22.89 43.90
CA ALA A 151 -12.09 23.70 42.70
C ALA A 151 -10.77 23.98 41.97
N ASN A 152 -10.13 22.94 41.47
CA ASN A 152 -9.13 23.02 40.40
C ASN A 152 -9.73 22.34 39.18
N ASP A 153 -9.97 23.14 38.14
CA ASP A 153 -10.43 22.76 36.80
C ASP A 153 -9.73 21.52 36.22
N GLN A 154 -10.05 20.33 36.71
CA GLN A 154 -9.66 19.09 36.04
C GLN A 154 -10.85 18.61 35.23
N SER A 155 -10.89 19.00 33.95
CA SER A 155 -11.77 18.38 32.99
C SER A 155 -11.41 16.90 32.91
N ILE A 156 -12.29 16.03 33.39
CA ILE A 156 -12.15 14.59 33.23
C ILE A 156 -12.62 14.25 31.82
N PHE A 157 -11.80 13.53 31.08
CA PHE A 157 -12.16 13.08 29.75
C PHE A 157 -12.40 11.57 29.76
N LYS A 158 -13.51 11.15 29.16
CA LYS A 158 -13.78 9.76 28.86
C LYS A 158 -13.18 9.43 27.49
N VAL A 159 -12.32 8.40 27.45
CA VAL A 159 -11.74 7.89 26.20
C VAL A 159 -12.36 6.53 25.92
N GLU A 160 -12.90 6.37 24.73
CA GLU A 160 -13.54 5.12 24.29
C GLU A 160 -12.99 4.71 22.93
N LEU A 161 -12.63 3.44 22.78
CA LEU A 161 -12.23 2.86 21.51
C LEU A 161 -13.48 2.60 20.68
N ILE A 162 -13.56 3.18 19.48
CA ILE A 162 -14.72 3.14 18.59
C ILE A 162 -14.56 2.06 17.53
N ALA A 163 -13.39 1.99 16.90
CA ALA A 163 -13.09 0.98 15.88
C ALA A 163 -11.61 0.63 15.90
N ARG A 164 -11.29 -0.61 15.53
CA ARG A 164 -9.91 -1.12 15.49
C ARG A 164 -9.51 -1.45 14.08
N SER A 165 -8.22 -1.20 13.78
CA SER A 165 -7.56 -1.64 12.53
C SER A 165 -8.33 -1.27 11.27
N VAL A 166 -8.86 -0.04 11.23
CA VAL A 166 -9.63 0.48 10.10
C VAL A 166 -8.66 0.94 9.01
N LEU A 167 -8.87 0.48 7.78
CA LEU A 167 -8.01 0.81 6.63
C LEU A 167 -8.23 2.25 6.18
N VAL A 168 -7.15 3.00 6.02
CA VAL A 168 -7.15 4.35 5.44
C VAL A 168 -7.07 4.26 3.92
N VAL A 169 -8.11 4.74 3.23
CA VAL A 169 -8.18 4.69 1.76
C VAL A 169 -7.89 6.03 1.09
N ASP A 170 -8.03 7.16 1.82
CA ASP A 170 -7.69 8.48 1.30
C ASP A 170 -7.40 9.44 2.46
N VAL A 171 -6.52 10.40 2.22
CA VAL A 171 -6.12 11.41 3.21
C VAL A 171 -6.12 12.78 2.53
N ARG A 172 -6.91 13.74 3.07
CA ARG A 172 -7.07 15.04 2.46
C ARG A 172 -6.88 16.18 3.46
N ASN A 173 -6.51 17.35 2.92
CA ASN A 173 -6.51 18.60 3.66
C ASN A 173 -7.92 19.22 3.72
N ALA A 174 -8.06 20.37 4.37
CA ALA A 174 -9.33 21.09 4.47
C ALA A 174 -9.96 21.50 3.13
N GLN A 175 -9.14 21.65 2.09
CA GLN A 175 -9.57 22.01 0.76
C GLN A 175 -9.99 20.79 -0.08
N GLY A 176 -9.89 19.57 0.50
CA GLY A 176 -10.20 18.33 -0.20
C GLY A 176 -9.12 17.89 -1.20
N VAL A 177 -7.95 18.51 -1.16
CA VAL A 177 -6.77 18.09 -1.95
C VAL A 177 -6.06 16.97 -1.20
N ALA A 178 -5.53 15.99 -1.92
CA ALA A 178 -4.75 14.91 -1.31
C ALA A 178 -3.61 15.52 -0.49
N ALA A 179 -3.53 15.15 0.79
CA ALA A 179 -2.42 15.53 1.62
C ALA A 179 -1.23 14.66 1.18
N GLU A 180 -0.33 15.23 0.39
CA GLU A 180 0.90 14.56 0.01
C GLU A 180 1.74 14.40 1.29
N SER A 181 1.91 13.14 1.71
CA SER A 181 2.92 12.83 2.71
C SER A 181 4.26 13.27 2.13
N ASN A 182 5.02 14.07 2.89
CA ASN A 182 6.38 14.52 2.55
C ASN A 182 7.24 13.40 1.94
N GLN A 183 7.05 13.11 0.65
CA GLN A 183 8.09 12.52 -0.16
C GLN A 183 9.11 13.63 -0.35
N LYS A 184 10.34 13.37 0.14
CA LYS A 184 11.53 14.16 -0.05
C LYS A 184 11.49 14.99 -1.33
N SER A 185 11.00 16.22 -1.26
CA SER A 185 11.46 17.24 -2.17
C SER A 185 12.84 17.63 -1.67
N GLU A 186 13.86 17.04 -2.28
CA GLU A 186 15.21 17.57 -2.29
C GLU A 186 15.18 18.90 -3.05
N ASP A 187 14.55 19.89 -2.47
CA ASP A 187 14.72 21.26 -2.93
C ASP A 187 14.95 22.17 -1.74
N ASN A 188 16.19 22.64 -1.69
CA ASN A 188 16.70 23.68 -0.82
C ASN A 188 15.78 24.90 -0.81
N SER A 189 14.84 24.99 0.10
CA SER A 189 14.27 26.27 0.48
C SER A 189 14.44 26.49 1.97
N THR A 190 15.42 27.26 2.22
CA THR A 190 15.78 27.99 3.43
C THR A 190 14.54 28.67 4.03
N PHE A 191 14.29 28.39 5.31
CA PHE A 191 13.49 29.19 6.24
C PHE A 191 12.08 29.62 5.84
N GLY A 192 11.07 29.00 6.46
CA GLY A 192 9.79 29.66 6.66
C GLY A 192 8.57 28.81 6.35
N GLY A 193 7.95 28.24 7.40
CA GLY A 193 6.53 27.88 7.42
C GLY A 193 6.14 26.75 6.50
N SER A 194 5.87 25.58 7.06
CA SER A 194 5.09 24.55 6.35
C SER A 194 3.82 25.18 5.84
N PRO A 195 3.52 25.10 4.53
CA PRO A 195 2.26 25.61 4.01
C PRO A 195 1.12 24.91 4.73
N GLN A 196 0.18 25.67 5.28
CA GLN A 196 -1.03 25.17 5.97
C GLN A 196 -1.87 24.21 5.11
N ASN A 197 -1.55 24.08 3.82
CA ASN A 197 -2.24 23.23 2.87
C ASN A 197 -1.90 21.73 2.96
N GLU A 198 -0.88 21.34 3.74
CA GLU A 198 -0.43 19.95 3.85
C GLU A 198 -1.03 19.22 5.07
N GLN A 199 -1.74 19.91 5.95
CA GLN A 199 -2.27 19.29 7.16
C GLN A 199 -3.46 18.39 6.84
N VAL A 200 -3.38 17.14 7.30
CA VAL A 200 -4.47 16.17 7.26
C VAL A 200 -5.64 16.69 8.07
N GLN A 201 -6.81 16.81 7.45
CA GLN A 201 -8.06 17.22 8.11
C GLN A 201 -9.25 16.33 7.77
N ILE A 202 -9.11 15.46 6.77
CA ILE A 202 -10.12 14.48 6.39
C ILE A 202 -9.44 13.14 6.21
N LEU A 203 -9.92 12.14 6.93
CA LEU A 203 -9.56 10.74 6.73
C LEU A 203 -10.73 10.03 6.06
N THR A 204 -10.45 9.33 4.97
CA THR A 204 -11.41 8.44 4.33
C THR A 204 -11.02 7.01 4.67
N LEU A 205 -11.95 6.27 5.23
CA LEU A 205 -11.76 4.97 5.85
C LEU A 205 -12.59 3.92 5.14
N ALA A 206 -12.06 2.71 5.01
CA ALA A 206 -12.84 1.53 4.67
C ALA A 206 -13.29 0.86 5.96
N VAL A 207 -14.58 0.81 6.17
CA VAL A 207 -15.23 0.41 7.43
C VAL A 207 -16.15 -0.76 7.17
N GLU A 208 -16.19 -1.74 8.05
CA GLU A 208 -17.20 -2.78 8.00
C GLU A 208 -18.60 -2.17 8.21
N PRO A 209 -19.63 -2.63 7.49
CA PRO A 209 -20.97 -2.02 7.55
C PRO A 209 -21.55 -1.95 8.96
N GLU A 210 -21.20 -2.87 9.85
CA GLU A 210 -21.65 -2.90 11.25
C GLU A 210 -21.04 -1.77 12.10
N ASP A 211 -19.84 -1.31 11.77
CA ASP A 211 -19.12 -0.25 12.49
C ASP A 211 -19.48 1.17 12.01
N VAL A 212 -20.08 1.30 10.81
CA VAL A 212 -20.42 2.61 10.23
C VAL A 212 -21.29 3.45 11.16
N ASN A 213 -22.34 2.85 11.70
CA ASN A 213 -23.26 3.55 12.60
C ASN A 213 -22.57 3.97 13.91
N VAL A 214 -21.66 3.15 14.42
CA VAL A 214 -20.90 3.44 15.65
C VAL A 214 -20.00 4.64 15.41
N ILE A 215 -19.25 4.66 14.30
CA ILE A 215 -18.36 5.75 13.95
C ILE A 215 -19.13 7.05 13.69
N LEU A 216 -20.23 7.00 12.91
CA LEU A 216 -21.05 8.18 12.64
C LEU A 216 -21.65 8.77 13.91
N THR A 217 -22.10 7.91 14.83
CA THR A 217 -22.62 8.33 16.13
C THR A 217 -21.51 8.99 16.96
N ALA A 218 -20.32 8.43 16.98
CA ALA A 218 -19.18 9.01 17.68
C ALA A 218 -18.76 10.36 17.11
N VAL A 219 -18.75 10.52 15.78
CA VAL A 219 -18.48 11.80 15.08
C VAL A 219 -19.53 12.84 15.49
N ALA A 220 -20.82 12.48 15.46
CA ALA A 220 -21.90 13.38 15.82
C ALA A 220 -21.86 13.78 17.30
N ALA A 221 -21.58 12.83 18.20
CA ALA A 221 -21.45 13.07 19.62
C ALA A 221 -20.25 13.98 19.95
N SER A 222 -19.10 13.73 19.34
CA SER A 222 -17.91 14.58 19.50
C SER A 222 -18.19 16.00 19.09
N LYS A 223 -18.82 16.21 17.94
CA LYS A 223 -19.20 17.55 17.45
C LYS A 223 -20.18 18.26 18.39
N LYS A 224 -21.15 17.52 18.97
CA LYS A 224 -22.20 18.09 19.86
C LYS A 224 -21.68 18.42 21.26
N GLN A 225 -20.73 17.62 21.76
CA GLN A 225 -20.27 17.69 23.17
C GLN A 225 -18.90 18.36 23.30
N GLY A 226 -18.32 18.87 22.22
CA GLY A 226 -16.97 19.45 22.22
C GLY A 226 -15.86 18.40 22.41
N GLY A 227 -16.15 17.15 22.07
CA GLY A 227 -15.16 16.06 22.08
C GLY A 227 -14.35 16.02 20.80
N LEU A 228 -13.33 15.14 20.79
CA LEU A 228 -12.45 14.92 19.67
C LEU A 228 -12.48 13.45 19.22
N LEU A 229 -12.26 13.23 17.94
CA LEU A 229 -11.86 11.93 17.44
C LEU A 229 -10.35 11.87 17.38
N TRP A 230 -9.78 10.81 17.93
CA TRP A 230 -8.35 10.57 17.96
C TRP A 230 -8.04 9.28 17.22
N SER A 231 -7.05 9.32 16.33
CA SER A 231 -6.59 8.14 15.62
C SER A 231 -5.17 7.77 16.05
N THR A 232 -4.89 6.49 16.15
CA THR A 232 -3.56 5.93 16.36
C THR A 232 -3.26 4.92 15.28
N LEU A 233 -1.99 4.81 14.87
CA LEU A 233 -1.59 3.76 13.95
C LEU A 233 -1.78 2.39 14.61
N ALA A 234 -2.46 1.49 13.93
CA ALA A 234 -2.51 0.09 14.32
C ALA A 234 -1.24 -0.59 13.77
N LEU A 235 -0.43 -1.12 14.67
CA LEU A 235 0.69 -1.97 14.25
C LEU A 235 0.16 -3.31 13.73
N PRO A 236 0.78 -3.87 12.67
CA PRO A 236 0.40 -5.15 12.08
C PRO A 236 0.57 -6.32 13.05
#